data_164b1470cc9a6237d48c2fd7506258a6
#
_entry.id   164b1470cc9a6237d48c2fd7506258a6
#
_cell.length_a   1.000
_cell.length_b   1.000
_cell.length_c   1.000
_cell.angle_alpha   90.00
_cell.angle_beta   90.00
_cell.angle_gamma   90.00
#
_symmetry.space_group_name_H-M   'P 1'
#
loop_
_entity.id
_entity.type
_entity.pdbx_description
1 polymer ?
#
loop_
_entity_poly.entity_id
_entity_poly.type
_entity_poly.pdbx_seq_one_letter_code
_entity_poly.pdbx_strand_id
1 'polypeptide(L)'
;IPGESKGYAPSPEWKKATYGPNFEKQRDKAIAAIEAEYAKKLAEAEDEETRNKLEKEKKNKISAAEAEYQYNVRWYVDWQYFDTFNTAIGQGYNSYTPLQLANYVATIVNGGKRMQPYVVDKILDPVTGEVVYQNQPVVRNIVSVSPENLELIKEAMSKVTSGEGTAAALFLDMPEFSGGAKTGTAQIGSKNTELEDLTNGLFVAFAPYDDPQIAVAAVIEYGEHGSDTAGLVAKAVFKQYFGW
;
A
#
# COMPACT_ATOMS: atom_id res chain seq x y z
N ILE A 1 -3.98 15.54 -2.48
CA ILE A 1 -3.84 16.39 -3.65
C ILE A 1 -4.82 15.88 -4.71
N PRO A 2 -5.51 16.75 -5.47
CA PRO A 2 -6.37 16.32 -6.58
C PRO A 2 -5.60 15.47 -7.59
N GLY A 3 -6.18 14.34 -8.00
CA GLY A 3 -5.56 13.42 -8.97
C GLY A 3 -4.56 12.42 -8.37
N GLU A 4 -4.28 12.47 -7.07
CA GLU A 4 -3.45 11.47 -6.40
C GLU A 4 -4.15 10.10 -6.36
N SER A 5 -3.39 9.04 -6.64
CA SER A 5 -3.86 7.67 -6.46
C SER A 5 -4.25 7.41 -5.00
N LYS A 6 -5.35 6.71 -4.81
CA LYS A 6 -5.72 6.22 -3.49
C LYS A 6 -4.84 5.03 -3.15
N GLY A 7 -3.99 5.20 -2.14
CA GLY A 7 -3.35 4.07 -1.49
C GLY A 7 -4.35 3.29 -0.64
N TYR A 8 -3.98 2.11 -0.20
CA TYR A 8 -4.77 1.34 0.75
C TYR A 8 -3.89 0.54 1.70
N ALA A 9 -4.36 0.49 2.95
CA ALA A 9 -3.88 -0.45 3.93
C ALA A 9 -4.76 -1.71 3.82
N PRO A 10 -4.18 -2.89 3.58
CA PRO A 10 -4.98 -4.10 3.44
C PRO A 10 -5.63 -4.49 4.76
N SER A 11 -6.84 -5.03 4.65
CA SER A 11 -7.60 -5.64 5.75
C SER A 11 -8.41 -6.82 5.24
N PRO A 12 -8.93 -7.68 6.13
CA PRO A 12 -9.86 -8.75 5.72
C PRO A 12 -11.04 -8.22 4.92
N GLU A 13 -11.64 -7.10 5.35
CA GLU A 13 -12.79 -6.47 4.69
C GLU A 13 -12.40 -5.91 3.31
N TRP A 14 -11.25 -5.25 3.23
CA TRP A 14 -10.72 -4.74 1.96
C TRP A 14 -10.47 -5.89 0.96
N LYS A 15 -9.82 -6.97 1.40
CA LYS A 15 -9.53 -8.12 0.54
C LYS A 15 -10.81 -8.74 0.00
N LYS A 16 -11.80 -8.94 0.89
CA LYS A 16 -13.12 -9.47 0.52
C LYS A 16 -13.85 -8.55 -0.46
N ALA A 17 -13.88 -7.26 -0.21
CA ALA A 17 -14.52 -6.29 -1.09
C ALA A 17 -13.84 -6.17 -2.46
N THR A 18 -12.52 -6.35 -2.51
CA THR A 18 -11.73 -6.22 -3.74
C THR A 18 -11.82 -7.46 -4.62
N TYR A 19 -11.69 -8.65 -4.04
CA TYR A 19 -11.57 -9.91 -4.80
C TYR A 19 -12.87 -10.71 -4.85
N GLY A 20 -13.73 -10.62 -3.82
CA GLY A 20 -15.00 -11.36 -3.74
C GLY A 20 -15.89 -11.22 -4.96
N PRO A 21 -16.20 -10.00 -5.43
CA PRO A 21 -17.11 -9.80 -6.56
C PRO A 21 -16.68 -10.49 -7.86
N ASN A 22 -15.39 -10.67 -8.10
CA ASN A 22 -14.90 -11.37 -9.27
C ASN A 22 -15.23 -12.87 -9.22
N PHE A 23 -15.02 -13.50 -8.08
CA PHE A 23 -15.34 -14.93 -7.89
C PHE A 23 -16.86 -15.18 -7.86
N GLU A 24 -17.64 -14.28 -7.28
CA GLU A 24 -19.12 -14.32 -7.36
C GLU A 24 -19.59 -14.28 -8.80
N LYS A 25 -19.09 -13.35 -9.60
CA LYS A 25 -19.41 -13.24 -11.02
C LYS A 25 -19.01 -14.49 -11.82
N GLN A 26 -17.88 -15.09 -11.51
CA GLN A 26 -17.43 -16.34 -12.17
C GLN A 26 -18.37 -17.50 -11.84
N ARG A 27 -18.75 -17.68 -10.56
CA ARG A 27 -19.73 -18.66 -10.11
C ARG A 27 -21.07 -18.48 -10.83
N ASP A 28 -21.62 -17.27 -10.81
CA ASP A 28 -22.94 -16.98 -11.40
C ASP A 28 -22.94 -17.26 -12.91
N LYS A 29 -21.84 -16.92 -13.60
CA LYS A 29 -21.67 -17.23 -15.01
C LYS A 29 -21.61 -18.74 -15.27
N ALA A 30 -20.88 -19.47 -14.42
CA ALA A 30 -20.77 -20.93 -14.54
C ALA A 30 -22.14 -21.61 -14.31
N ILE A 31 -22.87 -21.20 -13.27
CA ILE A 31 -24.21 -21.73 -12.97
C ILE A 31 -25.19 -21.42 -14.10
N ALA A 32 -25.21 -20.18 -14.59
CA ALA A 32 -26.09 -19.80 -15.70
C ALA A 32 -25.78 -20.60 -16.99
N ALA A 33 -24.52 -20.91 -17.27
CA ALA A 33 -24.15 -21.75 -18.40
C ALA A 33 -24.62 -23.19 -18.23
N ILE A 34 -24.52 -23.76 -17.03
CA ILE A 34 -25.04 -25.11 -16.70
C ILE A 34 -26.57 -25.14 -16.85
N GLU A 35 -27.24 -24.15 -16.31
CA GLU A 35 -28.72 -24.05 -16.41
C GLU A 35 -29.19 -23.95 -17.85
N ALA A 36 -28.52 -23.14 -18.68
CA ALA A 36 -28.85 -23.01 -20.11
C ALA A 36 -28.57 -24.29 -20.90
N GLU A 37 -27.47 -25.01 -20.61
CA GLU A 37 -27.13 -26.30 -21.21
C GLU A 37 -28.21 -27.36 -20.89
N TYR A 38 -28.54 -27.46 -19.60
CA TYR A 38 -29.49 -28.51 -19.16
C TYR A 38 -30.95 -28.18 -19.49
N ALA A 39 -31.33 -26.88 -19.61
CA ALA A 39 -32.65 -26.50 -20.10
C ALA A 39 -32.89 -27.06 -21.51
N LYS A 40 -31.90 -27.01 -22.41
CA LYS A 40 -31.98 -27.59 -23.76
C LYS A 40 -32.12 -29.12 -23.69
N LYS A 41 -31.24 -29.80 -22.94
CA LYS A 41 -31.25 -31.25 -22.80
C LYS A 41 -32.57 -31.78 -22.21
N LEU A 42 -33.14 -31.08 -21.21
CA LEU A 42 -34.41 -31.45 -20.59
C LEU A 42 -35.61 -31.22 -21.51
N ALA A 43 -35.54 -30.25 -22.42
CA ALA A 43 -36.55 -30.03 -23.43
C ALA A 43 -36.57 -31.12 -24.51
N GLU A 44 -35.44 -31.76 -24.76
CA GLU A 44 -35.28 -32.86 -25.74
C GLU A 44 -35.51 -34.26 -25.13
N ALA A 45 -35.64 -34.37 -23.80
CA ALA A 45 -35.84 -35.65 -23.11
C ALA A 45 -37.26 -36.19 -23.31
N GLU A 46 -37.36 -37.38 -23.87
CA GLU A 46 -38.66 -38.02 -24.23
C GLU A 46 -39.29 -38.79 -23.07
N ASP A 47 -38.49 -39.31 -22.12
CA ASP A 47 -38.98 -40.15 -21.02
C ASP A 47 -38.60 -39.58 -19.65
N GLU A 48 -39.30 -40.01 -18.62
CA GLU A 48 -39.16 -39.54 -17.24
C GLU A 48 -37.81 -40.01 -16.60
N GLU A 49 -37.33 -41.19 -16.99
CA GLU A 49 -36.04 -41.70 -16.47
C GLU A 49 -34.87 -40.82 -16.94
N THR A 50 -34.85 -40.48 -18.24
CA THR A 50 -33.87 -39.57 -18.83
C THR A 50 -33.94 -38.19 -18.19
N ARG A 51 -35.16 -37.66 -17.95
CA ARG A 51 -35.32 -36.38 -17.25
C ARG A 51 -34.76 -36.41 -15.85
N ASN A 52 -35.05 -37.41 -15.07
CA ASN A 52 -34.58 -37.57 -13.70
C ASN A 52 -33.05 -37.67 -13.65
N LYS A 53 -32.44 -38.36 -14.62
CA LYS A 53 -30.98 -38.44 -14.76
C LYS A 53 -30.37 -37.08 -15.07
N LEU A 54 -30.92 -36.34 -16.03
CA LEU A 54 -30.44 -35.01 -16.40
C LEU A 54 -30.56 -33.99 -15.25
N GLU A 55 -31.68 -34.02 -14.52
CA GLU A 55 -31.85 -33.17 -13.32
C GLU A 55 -30.79 -33.47 -12.24
N LYS A 56 -30.48 -34.75 -12.01
CA LYS A 56 -29.42 -35.15 -11.07
C LYS A 56 -28.05 -34.71 -11.54
N GLU A 57 -27.75 -34.84 -12.83
CA GLU A 57 -26.49 -34.37 -13.41
C GLU A 57 -26.36 -32.85 -13.32
N LYS A 58 -27.43 -32.11 -13.65
CA LYS A 58 -27.49 -30.64 -13.48
C LYS A 58 -27.16 -30.23 -12.05
N LYS A 59 -27.87 -30.84 -11.08
CA LYS A 59 -27.66 -30.58 -9.65
C LYS A 59 -26.21 -30.83 -9.23
N ASN A 60 -25.62 -31.93 -9.70
CA ASN A 60 -24.21 -32.26 -9.38
C ASN A 60 -23.25 -31.24 -9.97
N LYS A 61 -23.46 -30.78 -11.21
CA LYS A 61 -22.63 -29.74 -11.83
C LYS A 61 -22.74 -28.39 -11.12
N ILE A 62 -23.95 -27.97 -10.73
CA ILE A 62 -24.14 -26.75 -9.94
C ILE A 62 -23.45 -26.89 -8.59
N SER A 63 -23.60 -28.03 -7.91
CA SER A 63 -22.89 -28.26 -6.63
C SER A 63 -21.37 -28.24 -6.78
N ALA A 64 -20.83 -28.72 -7.90
CA ALA A 64 -19.40 -28.64 -8.18
C ALA A 64 -18.94 -27.18 -8.40
N ALA A 65 -19.71 -26.37 -9.14
CA ALA A 65 -19.41 -24.97 -9.35
C ALA A 65 -19.47 -24.15 -8.03
N GLU A 66 -20.44 -24.46 -7.17
CA GLU A 66 -20.52 -23.88 -5.82
C GLU A 66 -19.31 -24.30 -4.95
N ALA A 67 -18.91 -25.55 -5.00
CA ALA A 67 -17.75 -26.05 -4.25
C ALA A 67 -16.45 -25.38 -4.73
N GLU A 68 -16.28 -25.20 -6.03
CA GLU A 68 -15.15 -24.47 -6.61
C GLU A 68 -15.15 -23.01 -6.15
N TYR A 69 -16.31 -22.34 -6.16
CA TYR A 69 -16.44 -20.98 -5.63
C TYR A 69 -16.03 -20.91 -4.15
N GLN A 70 -16.53 -21.81 -3.29
CA GLN A 70 -16.18 -21.86 -1.88
C GLN A 70 -14.69 -22.10 -1.67
N TYR A 71 -14.07 -22.99 -2.48
CA TYR A 71 -12.62 -23.19 -2.46
C TYR A 71 -11.85 -21.91 -2.80
N ASN A 72 -12.27 -21.21 -3.87
CA ASN A 72 -11.64 -19.97 -4.31
C ASN A 72 -11.79 -18.84 -3.28
N VAL A 73 -13.00 -18.71 -2.68
CA VAL A 73 -13.24 -17.74 -1.59
C VAL A 73 -12.30 -18.02 -0.43
N ARG A 74 -12.21 -19.25 0.02
CA ARG A 74 -11.37 -19.63 1.16
C ARG A 74 -9.89 -19.30 0.94
N TRP A 75 -9.36 -19.48 -0.27
CA TRP A 75 -7.93 -19.35 -0.52
C TRP A 75 -7.52 -17.96 -1.04
N TYR A 76 -8.36 -17.30 -1.81
CA TYR A 76 -8.02 -16.06 -2.50
C TYR A 76 -8.75 -14.82 -1.96
N VAL A 77 -9.89 -15.01 -1.30
CA VAL A 77 -10.71 -13.90 -0.78
C VAL A 77 -10.58 -13.78 0.73
N ASP A 78 -10.67 -14.88 1.46
CA ASP A 78 -10.52 -14.86 2.91
C ASP A 78 -9.09 -14.50 3.32
N TRP A 79 -8.98 -13.80 4.45
CA TRP A 79 -7.70 -13.40 5.00
C TRP A 79 -6.91 -14.61 5.51
N GLN A 80 -5.66 -14.75 5.05
CA GLN A 80 -4.77 -15.85 5.43
C GLN A 80 -3.70 -15.39 6.43
N TYR A 81 -3.08 -16.32 7.12
CA TYR A 81 -1.96 -16.01 8.04
C TYR A 81 -0.82 -15.26 7.35
N PHE A 82 -0.46 -15.67 6.15
CA PHE A 82 0.61 -15.02 5.39
C PHE A 82 0.25 -13.59 4.97
N ASP A 83 -1.03 -13.26 4.81
CA ASP A 83 -1.47 -11.87 4.56
C ASP A 83 -1.10 -10.98 5.76
N THR A 84 -1.30 -11.48 7.00
CA THR A 84 -0.92 -10.77 8.22
C THR A 84 0.59 -10.55 8.29
N PHE A 85 1.39 -11.59 8.07
CA PHE A 85 2.84 -11.49 8.12
C PHE A 85 3.37 -10.55 7.03
N ASN A 86 2.91 -10.70 5.80
CA ASN A 86 3.30 -9.84 4.69
C ASN A 86 2.91 -8.37 4.95
N THR A 87 1.70 -8.14 5.45
CA THR A 87 1.25 -6.78 5.79
C THR A 87 2.11 -6.16 6.89
N ALA A 88 2.47 -6.94 7.92
CA ALA A 88 3.27 -6.46 9.05
C ALA A 88 4.68 -6.00 8.65
N ILE A 89 5.26 -6.58 7.60
CA ILE A 89 6.58 -6.20 7.08
C ILE A 89 6.51 -5.20 5.91
N GLY A 90 5.31 -4.67 5.59
CA GLY A 90 5.10 -3.71 4.50
C GLY A 90 5.05 -4.33 3.10
N GLN A 91 4.92 -5.66 3.01
CA GLN A 91 4.78 -6.42 1.77
C GLN A 91 3.31 -6.77 1.48
N GLY A 92 3.09 -7.63 0.50
CA GLY A 92 1.76 -8.13 0.12
C GLY A 92 0.90 -7.06 -0.54
N TYR A 93 -0.27 -6.81 0.02
CA TYR A 93 -1.25 -5.88 -0.57
C TYR A 93 -1.06 -4.41 -0.17
N ASN A 94 -0.03 -4.06 0.61
CA ASN A 94 0.25 -2.67 0.94
C ASN A 94 0.50 -1.83 -0.32
N SER A 95 -0.19 -0.70 -0.44
CA SER A 95 -0.05 0.20 -1.59
C SER A 95 -0.19 1.65 -1.15
N TYR A 96 0.90 2.41 -1.28
CA TYR A 96 0.96 3.81 -0.88
C TYR A 96 1.73 4.63 -1.90
N THR A 97 1.32 5.88 -2.10
CA THR A 97 2.11 6.83 -2.89
C THR A 97 3.29 7.37 -2.06
N PRO A 98 4.39 7.83 -2.70
CA PRO A 98 5.46 8.51 -1.97
C PRO A 98 4.96 9.70 -1.13
N LEU A 99 3.98 10.45 -1.63
CA LEU A 99 3.37 11.54 -0.87
C LEU A 99 2.67 11.06 0.40
N GLN A 100 1.96 9.92 0.33
CA GLN A 100 1.32 9.32 1.51
C GLN A 100 2.36 8.85 2.52
N LEU A 101 3.47 8.27 2.08
CA LEU A 101 4.59 7.86 2.94
C LEU A 101 5.26 9.07 3.60
N ALA A 102 5.50 10.16 2.87
CA ALA A 102 6.05 11.40 3.44
C ALA A 102 5.10 12.00 4.48
N ASN A 103 3.78 12.05 4.17
CA ASN A 103 2.77 12.54 5.11
C ASN A 103 2.62 11.64 6.34
N TYR A 104 2.79 10.33 6.18
CA TYR A 104 2.82 9.38 7.30
C TYR A 104 3.98 9.67 8.25
N VAL A 105 5.20 9.82 7.73
CA VAL A 105 6.37 10.19 8.55
C VAL A 105 6.18 11.55 9.21
N ALA A 106 5.74 12.56 8.45
CA ALA A 106 5.41 13.88 8.99
C ALA A 106 4.39 13.80 10.13
N THR A 107 3.40 12.90 10.03
CA THR A 107 2.40 12.70 11.08
C THR A 107 3.01 12.14 12.37
N ILE A 108 3.95 11.18 12.25
CA ILE A 108 4.65 10.60 13.41
C ILE A 108 5.42 11.69 14.15
N VAL A 109 6.24 12.46 13.43
CA VAL A 109 7.17 13.42 14.04
C VAL A 109 6.54 14.76 14.42
N ASN A 110 5.31 14.99 14.00
CA ASN A 110 4.50 16.20 14.31
C ASN A 110 3.47 15.91 15.42
N GLY A 111 3.75 15.00 16.34
CA GLY A 111 2.87 14.66 17.47
C GLY A 111 1.54 14.04 17.07
N GLY A 112 1.51 13.29 15.96
CA GLY A 112 0.32 12.57 15.51
C GLY A 112 -0.69 13.40 14.72
N LYS A 113 -0.41 14.65 14.39
CA LYS A 113 -1.28 15.51 13.60
C LYS A 113 -1.10 15.22 12.11
N ARG A 114 -2.09 14.58 11.48
CA ARG A 114 -2.09 14.35 10.03
C ARG A 114 -2.56 15.61 9.30
N MET A 115 -1.63 16.25 8.61
CA MET A 115 -1.90 17.46 7.84
C MET A 115 -2.47 17.14 6.45
N GLN A 116 -3.26 18.06 5.91
CA GLN A 116 -3.66 18.00 4.50
C GLN A 116 -2.51 18.49 3.62
N PRO A 117 -1.96 17.64 2.72
CA PRO A 117 -0.97 18.11 1.76
C PRO A 117 -1.55 19.11 0.76
N TYR A 118 -0.78 20.11 0.41
CA TYR A 118 -1.09 21.09 -0.63
C TYR A 118 0.19 21.48 -1.38
N VAL A 119 0.04 21.97 -2.61
CA VAL A 119 1.15 22.37 -3.48
C VAL A 119 1.24 23.87 -3.62
N VAL A 120 0.08 24.56 -3.54
CA VAL A 120 0.01 26.02 -3.64
C VAL A 120 0.03 26.60 -2.25
N ASP A 121 1.15 27.21 -1.87
CA ASP A 121 1.27 27.94 -0.60
C ASP A 121 0.58 29.30 -0.69
N LYS A 122 0.92 30.09 -1.70
CA LYS A 122 0.34 31.42 -1.90
C LYS A 122 0.23 31.77 -3.39
N ILE A 123 -0.65 32.69 -3.68
CA ILE A 123 -0.79 33.33 -5.00
C ILE A 123 -0.50 34.81 -4.82
N LEU A 124 0.38 35.32 -5.68
CA LEU A 124 0.75 36.75 -5.69
C LEU A 124 0.12 37.45 -6.88
N ASP A 125 -0.27 38.70 -6.71
CA ASP A 125 -0.57 39.57 -7.83
C ASP A 125 0.71 39.79 -8.67
N PRO A 126 0.67 39.53 -9.99
CA PRO A 126 1.89 39.59 -10.81
C PRO A 126 2.40 41.01 -11.04
N VAL A 127 1.61 42.06 -10.75
CA VAL A 127 1.99 43.47 -10.95
C VAL A 127 2.46 44.09 -9.64
N THR A 128 1.69 43.91 -8.54
CA THR A 128 1.99 44.53 -7.25
C THR A 128 2.86 43.66 -6.34
N GLY A 129 2.92 42.34 -6.58
CA GLY A 129 3.58 41.38 -5.69
C GLY A 129 2.80 41.11 -4.39
N GLU A 130 1.61 41.66 -4.23
CA GLU A 130 0.78 41.46 -3.04
C GLU A 130 0.21 40.05 -2.98
N VAL A 131 0.05 39.51 -1.77
CA VAL A 131 -0.54 38.18 -1.54
C VAL A 131 -2.05 38.28 -1.72
N VAL A 132 -2.58 37.68 -2.80
CA VAL A 132 -4.03 37.59 -3.08
C VAL A 132 -4.66 36.35 -2.49
N TYR A 133 -3.85 35.30 -2.22
CA TYR A 133 -4.27 34.09 -1.55
C TYR A 133 -3.10 33.51 -0.75
N GLN A 134 -3.38 33.05 0.47
CA GLN A 134 -2.45 32.31 1.31
C GLN A 134 -3.14 31.06 1.82
N ASN A 135 -2.56 29.90 1.52
CA ASN A 135 -3.08 28.64 2.06
C ASN A 135 -2.87 28.57 3.57
N GLN A 136 -3.83 27.98 4.28
CA GLN A 136 -3.73 27.74 5.72
C GLN A 136 -3.56 26.24 5.98
N PRO A 137 -2.62 25.84 6.84
CA PRO A 137 -2.46 24.44 7.22
C PRO A 137 -3.71 23.86 7.85
N VAL A 138 -4.16 22.70 7.37
CA VAL A 138 -5.37 22.02 7.86
C VAL A 138 -4.99 20.68 8.48
N VAL A 139 -5.32 20.51 9.76
CA VAL A 139 -5.24 19.21 10.45
C VAL A 139 -6.46 18.38 10.04
N ARG A 140 -6.24 17.26 9.34
CA ARG A 140 -7.30 16.34 8.89
C ARG A 140 -7.79 15.44 10.01
N ASN A 141 -6.87 14.93 10.82
CA ASN A 141 -7.15 14.17 12.04
C ASN A 141 -5.90 14.08 12.91
N ILE A 142 -6.09 13.62 14.14
CA ILE A 142 -5.02 13.28 15.07
C ILE A 142 -5.08 11.77 15.26
N VAL A 143 -3.95 11.07 15.12
CA VAL A 143 -3.89 9.61 15.29
C VAL A 143 -4.07 9.21 16.75
N SER A 144 -4.75 8.08 16.98
CA SER A 144 -4.99 7.53 18.32
C SER A 144 -3.77 6.75 18.84
N VAL A 145 -2.59 7.39 18.82
CA VAL A 145 -1.33 6.84 19.33
C VAL A 145 -0.84 7.76 20.44
N SER A 146 -0.38 7.19 21.56
CA SER A 146 0.10 8.01 22.68
C SER A 146 1.37 8.77 22.27
N PRO A 147 1.63 9.96 22.85
CA PRO A 147 2.83 10.74 22.61
C PRO A 147 4.12 9.93 22.88
N GLU A 148 4.11 9.10 23.94
CA GLU A 148 5.25 8.26 24.31
C GLU A 148 5.56 7.23 23.20
N ASN A 149 4.53 6.62 22.60
CA ASN A 149 4.71 5.67 21.51
C ASN A 149 5.19 6.36 20.22
N LEU A 150 4.72 7.59 19.94
CA LEU A 150 5.22 8.38 18.80
C LEU A 150 6.69 8.72 18.99
N GLU A 151 7.10 9.14 20.20
CA GLU A 151 8.52 9.43 20.50
C GLU A 151 9.38 8.16 20.43
N LEU A 152 8.89 7.00 20.90
CA LEU A 152 9.58 5.74 20.79
C LEU A 152 9.81 5.34 19.30
N ILE A 153 8.84 5.56 18.43
CA ILE A 153 9.00 5.33 16.99
C ILE A 153 10.04 6.28 16.41
N LYS A 154 9.97 7.55 16.75
CA LYS A 154 10.93 8.58 16.32
C LYS A 154 12.36 8.25 16.77
N GLU A 155 12.53 7.81 18.03
CA GLU A 155 13.83 7.31 18.53
C GLU A 155 14.29 6.07 17.77
N ALA A 156 13.41 5.09 17.53
CA ALA A 156 13.76 3.91 16.73
C ALA A 156 14.19 4.27 15.31
N MET A 157 13.55 5.28 14.68
CA MET A 157 13.96 5.78 13.37
C MET A 157 15.35 6.44 13.41
N SER A 158 15.75 7.11 14.50
CA SER A 158 17.09 7.70 14.61
C SER A 158 18.20 6.64 14.71
N LYS A 159 17.89 5.46 15.25
CA LYS A 159 18.85 4.34 15.29
C LYS A 159 19.18 3.80 13.88
N VAL A 160 18.28 3.98 12.91
CA VAL A 160 18.54 3.57 11.52
C VAL A 160 19.63 4.40 10.86
N THR A 161 19.79 5.67 11.26
CA THR A 161 20.75 6.63 10.69
C THR A 161 22.03 6.77 11.51
N SER A 162 22.17 6.03 12.59
CA SER A 162 23.30 6.13 13.52
C SER A 162 23.84 4.76 13.94
N GLY A 163 25.07 4.70 14.44
CA GLY A 163 25.70 3.48 14.92
C GLY A 163 25.77 2.38 13.85
N GLU A 164 25.19 1.21 14.14
CA GLU A 164 25.12 0.07 13.21
C GLU A 164 23.80 0.05 12.40
N GLY A 165 23.10 1.17 12.34
CA GLY A 165 21.83 1.29 11.59
C GLY A 165 22.02 1.09 10.09
N THR A 166 20.97 0.56 9.45
CA THR A 166 20.99 0.20 8.01
C THR A 166 21.25 1.37 7.06
N ALA A 167 21.09 2.62 7.51
CA ALA A 167 21.39 3.83 6.75
C ALA A 167 22.50 4.69 7.41
N ALA A 168 23.21 4.20 8.44
CA ALA A 168 24.24 4.97 9.12
C ALA A 168 25.36 5.39 8.16
N ALA A 169 25.82 4.48 7.30
CA ALA A 169 26.87 4.77 6.33
C ALA A 169 26.49 5.90 5.35
N LEU A 170 25.21 6.06 5.06
CA LEU A 170 24.71 7.09 4.14
C LEU A 170 25.01 8.51 4.62
N PHE A 171 25.03 8.74 5.95
CA PHE A 171 25.14 10.07 6.55
C PHE A 171 26.51 10.33 7.21
N LEU A 172 27.49 9.42 7.05
CA LEU A 172 28.85 9.59 7.65
C LEU A 172 29.56 10.87 7.20
N ASP A 173 29.32 11.32 5.98
CA ASP A 173 29.90 12.56 5.42
C ASP A 173 28.99 13.79 5.63
N MET A 174 27.99 13.69 6.51
CA MET A 174 27.07 14.77 6.89
C MET A 174 27.01 14.92 8.41
N PRO A 175 28.03 15.47 9.05
CA PRO A 175 28.09 15.62 10.52
C PRO A 175 26.95 16.50 11.07
N GLU A 176 26.37 17.37 10.23
CA GLU A 176 25.25 18.24 10.56
C GLU A 176 23.91 17.46 10.59
N PHE A 177 23.85 16.29 9.98
CA PHE A 177 22.61 15.53 9.91
C PHE A 177 22.22 15.00 11.29
N SER A 178 21.04 15.43 11.73
CA SER A 178 20.32 14.90 12.87
C SER A 178 18.93 14.53 12.41
N GLY A 179 18.54 13.28 12.54
CA GLY A 179 17.22 12.84 12.06
C GLY A 179 17.01 11.34 12.20
N GLY A 180 15.98 10.86 11.59
CA GLY A 180 15.65 9.44 11.58
C GLY A 180 15.13 8.97 10.23
N ALA A 181 15.29 7.67 9.96
CA ALA A 181 14.88 7.07 8.70
C ALA A 181 14.29 5.66 8.88
N LYS A 182 13.74 5.13 7.79
CA LYS A 182 13.45 3.71 7.61
C LYS A 182 13.75 3.32 6.17
N THR A 183 14.55 2.31 6.00
CA THR A 183 14.81 1.67 4.71
C THR A 183 13.73 0.66 4.39
N GLY A 184 13.42 0.49 3.12
CA GLY A 184 12.53 -0.55 2.63
C GLY A 184 13.08 -1.19 1.36
N THR A 185 12.79 -2.47 1.18
CA THR A 185 13.07 -3.23 -0.03
C THR A 185 11.83 -4.04 -0.34
N ALA A 186 11.14 -3.68 -1.42
CA ALA A 186 9.88 -4.31 -1.79
C ALA A 186 10.07 -5.20 -3.01
N GLN A 187 9.79 -6.49 -2.88
CA GLN A 187 9.82 -7.43 -4.00
C GLN A 187 8.72 -7.09 -5.01
N ILE A 188 9.07 -7.15 -6.31
CA ILE A 188 8.15 -6.83 -7.41
C ILE A 188 7.53 -8.09 -7.98
N GLY A 189 8.33 -9.15 -8.13
CA GLY A 189 7.92 -10.39 -8.77
C GLY A 189 7.48 -11.48 -7.80
N SER A 190 6.81 -12.48 -8.36
CA SER A 190 6.51 -13.74 -7.67
C SER A 190 7.62 -14.74 -7.92
N LYS A 191 7.75 -15.73 -7.02
CA LYS A 191 8.67 -16.86 -7.18
C LYS A 191 8.48 -17.53 -8.55
N ASN A 192 9.59 -17.87 -9.20
CA ASN A 192 9.64 -18.45 -10.55
C ASN A 192 9.16 -17.51 -11.68
N THR A 193 9.24 -16.20 -11.53
CA THR A 193 9.05 -15.24 -12.60
C THR A 193 10.38 -14.57 -12.96
N GLU A 194 10.48 -13.96 -14.15
CA GLU A 194 11.65 -13.16 -14.54
C GLU A 194 11.91 -11.96 -13.62
N LEU A 195 10.91 -11.59 -12.80
CA LEU A 195 10.96 -10.49 -11.87
C LEU A 195 11.25 -10.93 -10.42
N GLU A 196 11.55 -12.22 -10.17
CA GLU A 196 11.69 -12.80 -8.83
C GLU A 196 12.74 -12.04 -7.98
N ASP A 197 13.85 -11.67 -8.61
CA ASP A 197 14.97 -11.00 -7.94
C ASP A 197 14.90 -9.48 -7.99
N LEU A 198 13.88 -8.92 -8.64
CA LEU A 198 13.75 -7.47 -8.76
C LEU A 198 13.04 -6.88 -7.54
N THR A 199 13.61 -5.79 -7.03
CA THR A 199 13.09 -5.09 -5.86
C THR A 199 13.04 -3.58 -6.09
N ASN A 200 12.06 -2.93 -5.48
CA ASN A 200 12.03 -1.47 -5.36
C ASN A 200 12.75 -1.06 -4.10
N GLY A 201 13.67 -0.12 -4.20
CA GLY A 201 14.29 0.54 -3.08
C GLY A 201 13.40 1.66 -2.53
N LEU A 202 13.08 1.61 -1.24
CA LEU A 202 12.27 2.63 -0.55
C LEU A 202 13.08 3.26 0.59
N PHE A 203 12.86 4.55 0.79
CA PHE A 203 13.46 5.28 1.89
C PHE A 203 12.51 6.36 2.37
N VAL A 204 12.28 6.40 3.67
CA VAL A 204 11.56 7.50 4.31
C VAL A 204 12.43 8.06 5.42
N ALA A 205 12.41 9.38 5.60
CA ALA A 205 13.23 10.04 6.59
C ALA A 205 12.65 11.38 7.01
N PHE A 206 13.15 11.91 8.12
CA PHE A 206 12.86 13.26 8.60
C PHE A 206 14.12 13.89 9.21
N ALA A 207 14.18 15.20 9.22
CA ALA A 207 15.23 15.98 9.89
C ALA A 207 14.73 17.41 10.25
N PRO A 208 15.33 18.08 11.27
CA PRO A 208 16.20 17.53 12.32
C PRO A 208 15.45 16.62 13.30
N TYR A 209 16.18 15.95 14.21
CA TYR A 209 15.55 15.07 15.21
C TYR A 209 14.71 15.86 16.23
N ASP A 210 15.28 16.90 16.84
CA ASP A 210 14.63 17.63 17.93
C ASP A 210 13.46 18.51 17.44
N ASP A 211 13.62 19.13 16.27
CA ASP A 211 12.59 20.01 15.65
C ASP A 211 12.42 19.63 14.17
N PRO A 212 11.65 18.59 13.86
CA PRO A 212 11.48 18.09 12.50
C PRO A 212 10.84 19.14 11.57
N GLN A 213 11.58 19.56 10.55
CA GLN A 213 11.15 20.56 9.58
C GLN A 213 10.76 19.97 8.22
N ILE A 214 11.35 18.81 7.87
CA ILE A 214 11.07 18.15 6.60
C ILE A 214 10.98 16.65 6.77
N ALA A 215 10.02 16.04 6.09
CA ALA A 215 9.89 14.61 5.89
C ALA A 215 10.03 14.28 4.40
N VAL A 216 10.81 13.24 4.10
CA VAL A 216 11.12 12.80 2.74
C VAL A 216 10.67 11.36 2.57
N ALA A 217 10.10 11.04 1.41
CA ALA A 217 9.89 9.68 0.95
C ALA A 217 10.41 9.55 -0.48
N ALA A 218 11.25 8.56 -0.72
CA ALA A 218 11.78 8.24 -2.03
C ALA A 218 11.54 6.77 -2.36
N VAL A 219 11.20 6.51 -3.62
CA VAL A 219 11.02 5.17 -4.18
C VAL A 219 11.81 5.10 -5.48
N ILE A 220 12.68 4.12 -5.60
CA ILE A 220 13.42 3.84 -6.83
C ILE A 220 12.98 2.46 -7.33
N GLU A 221 12.29 2.46 -8.45
CA GLU A 221 11.88 1.21 -9.10
C GLU A 221 13.13 0.45 -9.57
N TYR A 222 13.15 -0.85 -9.32
CA TYR A 222 14.30 -1.73 -9.58
C TYR A 222 15.60 -1.27 -8.88
N GLY A 223 15.45 -0.52 -7.78
CA GLY A 223 16.56 0.13 -7.08
C GLY A 223 17.23 -0.73 -6.02
N GLU A 224 16.97 -2.04 -6.00
CA GLU A 224 17.56 -2.99 -5.03
C GLU A 224 17.34 -2.55 -3.57
N HIS A 225 18.43 -2.18 -2.85
CA HIS A 225 18.35 -1.78 -1.45
C HIS A 225 18.02 -0.29 -1.28
N GLY A 226 17.03 -0.01 -0.42
CA GLY A 226 16.55 1.36 -0.20
C GLY A 226 17.62 2.33 0.33
N SER A 227 18.58 1.87 1.14
CA SER A 227 19.71 2.71 1.61
C SER A 227 20.60 3.18 0.47
N ASP A 228 20.86 2.31 -0.51
CA ASP A 228 21.88 2.50 -1.53
C ASP A 228 21.39 3.31 -2.74
N THR A 229 20.08 3.42 -2.89
CA THR A 229 19.43 4.12 -4.00
C THR A 229 18.48 5.22 -3.53
N ALA A 230 17.33 4.87 -2.98
CA ALA A 230 16.34 5.86 -2.50
C ALA A 230 16.88 6.74 -1.36
N GLY A 231 17.80 6.22 -0.52
CA GLY A 231 18.48 6.98 0.52
C GLY A 231 19.34 8.10 -0.03
N LEU A 232 20.03 7.90 -1.17
CA LEU A 232 20.82 8.94 -1.82
C LEU A 232 19.95 10.12 -2.27
N VAL A 233 18.75 9.85 -2.74
CA VAL A 233 17.78 10.91 -3.10
C VAL A 233 17.37 11.69 -1.85
N ALA A 234 17.01 11.00 -0.77
CA ALA A 234 16.65 11.66 0.49
C ALA A 234 17.80 12.52 1.03
N LYS A 235 19.03 11.99 0.99
CA LYS A 235 20.25 12.75 1.38
C LYS A 235 20.42 14.02 0.55
N ALA A 236 20.26 13.94 -0.76
CA ALA A 236 20.36 15.12 -1.65
C ALA A 236 19.29 16.16 -1.32
N VAL A 237 18.06 15.73 -1.00
CA VAL A 237 16.97 16.63 -0.57
C VAL A 237 17.35 17.34 0.74
N PHE A 238 17.90 16.66 1.73
CA PHE A 238 18.33 17.28 2.98
C PHE A 238 19.46 18.29 2.74
N LYS A 239 20.47 17.93 1.94
CA LYS A 239 21.56 18.87 1.57
C LYS A 239 20.99 20.14 0.94
N GLN A 240 20.10 20.01 -0.01
CA GLN A 240 19.51 21.16 -0.69
C GLN A 240 18.62 22.00 0.24
N TYR A 241 17.82 21.36 1.09
CA TYR A 241 16.87 22.05 1.96
C TYR A 241 17.56 22.85 3.08
N PHE A 242 18.57 22.26 3.70
CA PHE A 242 19.30 22.90 4.81
C PHE A 242 20.54 23.67 4.37
N GLY A 243 20.98 23.53 3.13
CA GLY A 243 22.21 24.14 2.63
C GLY A 243 23.49 23.47 3.14
N TRP A 244 23.44 22.17 3.44
CA TRP A 244 24.57 21.35 3.94
C TRP A 244 25.51 20.88 2.85
#